data_d8ed7bf50b07a223aeedac921f0a8ca6
#
_entry.id   d8ed7bf50b07a223aeedac921f0a8ca6
#
_cell.length_a   1.000
_cell.length_b   1.000
_cell.length_c   1.000
_cell.angle_alpha   90.00
_cell.angle_beta   90.00
_cell.angle_gamma   90.00
#
_symmetry.space_group_name_H-M   'P 1'
#
loop_
_entity.id
_entity.type
_entity.pdbx_description
1 polymer ?
#
loop_
_entity_poly.entity_id
_entity_poly.type
_entity_poly.pdbx_seq_one_letter_code
_entity_poly.pdbx_strand_id
1 'polypeptide(L)'
;MHNHDTNETFITMTGKWRASWELENSEVEHVDLEPLDVISFPPGAVRRFENVTDGPADEYSILMFIISGNAPTAEFTRQSLEEIEGAGLLDVDPADSGGNEWVSPHVHPEDFRST
;
A
#
# COMPACT_ATOMS: atom_id res chain seq x y z
N MET A 1 0.12 -3.89 4.61
CA MET A 1 1.13 -2.88 5.02
C MET A 1 2.37 -2.99 4.14
N HIS A 2 2.89 -1.85 3.74
CA HIS A 2 4.10 -1.71 2.91
C HIS A 2 4.82 -0.42 3.26
N ASN A 3 6.05 -0.26 2.78
CA ASN A 3 6.79 0.99 2.81
C ASN A 3 7.39 1.33 1.45
N HIS A 4 7.93 2.52 1.34
CA HIS A 4 8.73 2.97 0.20
C HIS A 4 10.01 3.63 0.70
N ASP A 5 11.02 3.66 -0.16
CA ASP A 5 12.31 4.32 0.11
C ASP A 5 12.28 5.84 -0.16
N THR A 6 11.15 6.35 -0.64
CA THR A 6 10.94 7.76 -0.95
C THR A 6 9.67 8.28 -0.27
N ASN A 7 9.51 9.60 -0.26
CA ASN A 7 8.29 10.25 0.22
C ASN A 7 7.11 9.94 -0.72
N GLU A 8 5.94 9.74 -0.14
CA GLU A 8 4.71 9.53 -0.89
C GLU A 8 3.58 10.38 -0.31
N THR A 9 2.88 11.08 -1.19
CA THR A 9 1.75 11.96 -0.83
C THR A 9 0.49 11.46 -1.50
N PHE A 10 -0.61 11.41 -0.74
CA PHE A 10 -1.92 11.00 -1.22
C PHE A 10 -2.92 12.14 -1.11
N ILE A 11 -3.73 12.27 -2.15
CA ILE A 11 -4.82 13.24 -2.23
C ILE A 11 -6.10 12.45 -2.54
N THR A 12 -7.08 12.51 -1.65
CA THR A 12 -8.39 11.94 -1.93
C THR A 12 -9.12 12.81 -2.94
N MET A 13 -9.42 12.27 -4.10
CA MET A 13 -10.17 12.97 -5.15
C MET A 13 -11.66 12.74 -5.00
N THR A 14 -12.07 11.49 -4.90
CA THR A 14 -13.45 11.08 -4.67
C THR A 14 -13.52 9.90 -3.71
N GLY A 15 -14.67 9.74 -3.06
CA GLY A 15 -14.87 8.68 -2.09
C GLY A 15 -14.29 8.97 -0.73
N LYS A 16 -14.23 7.95 0.10
CA LYS A 16 -13.66 8.00 1.44
C LYS A 16 -12.57 6.94 1.57
N TRP A 17 -11.41 7.35 2.00
CA TRP A 17 -10.24 6.48 2.08
C TRP A 17 -9.70 6.45 3.50
N ARG A 18 -9.28 5.27 3.93
CA ARG A 18 -8.59 5.10 5.21
C ARG A 18 -7.11 4.92 4.97
N ALA A 19 -6.31 5.84 5.51
CA ALA A 19 -4.88 5.69 5.62
C ALA A 19 -4.54 5.13 7.01
N SER A 20 -3.78 4.05 7.05
CA SER A 20 -3.31 3.42 8.30
C SER A 20 -1.79 3.37 8.29
N TRP A 21 -1.18 3.50 9.46
CA TRP A 21 0.27 3.39 9.63
C TRP A 21 0.60 2.64 10.90
N GLU A 22 1.78 2.03 10.90
CA GLU A 22 2.29 1.27 12.01
C GLU A 22 3.28 2.10 12.82
N LEU A 23 3.12 2.11 14.14
CA LEU A 23 4.03 2.74 15.08
C LEU A 23 5.19 1.79 15.43
N GLU A 24 6.23 2.31 16.09
CA GLU A 24 7.41 1.52 16.51
C GLU A 24 7.05 0.32 17.40
N ASN A 25 5.98 0.43 18.18
CA ASN A 25 5.48 -0.66 19.03
C ASN A 25 4.54 -1.65 18.31
N SER A 26 4.46 -1.58 16.98
CA SER A 26 3.58 -2.36 16.12
C SER A 26 2.07 -2.08 16.28
N GLU A 27 1.71 -1.05 17.02
CA GLU A 27 0.34 -0.55 17.02
C GLU A 27 0.01 0.14 15.69
N VAL A 28 -1.25 0.03 15.27
CA VAL A 28 -1.73 0.64 14.03
C VAL A 28 -2.67 1.79 14.36
N GLU A 29 -2.34 2.95 13.82
CA GLU A 29 -3.23 4.12 13.82
C GLU A 29 -3.80 4.34 12.43
N HIS A 30 -4.89 5.07 12.35
CA HIS A 30 -5.51 5.43 11.07
C HIS A 30 -6.21 6.77 11.11
N VAL A 31 -6.46 7.29 9.92
CA VAL A 31 -7.32 8.45 9.68
C VAL A 31 -8.19 8.19 8.44
N ASP A 32 -9.43 8.63 8.49
CA ASP A 32 -10.31 8.62 7.33
C ASP A 32 -10.22 9.96 6.58
N LEU A 33 -10.01 9.87 5.28
CA LEU A 33 -9.79 11.00 4.39
C LEU A 33 -11.04 11.23 3.54
N GLU A 34 -11.53 12.47 3.58
CA GLU A 34 -12.60 12.96 2.72
C GLU A 34 -12.02 13.61 1.44
N PRO A 35 -12.84 13.87 0.40
CA PRO A 35 -12.35 14.56 -0.80
C PRO A 35 -11.58 15.84 -0.50
N LEU A 36 -10.45 16.01 -1.16
CA LEU A 36 -9.45 17.08 -1.02
C LEU A 36 -8.57 17.01 0.23
N ASP A 37 -8.74 16.02 1.08
CA ASP A 37 -7.78 15.75 2.15
C ASP A 37 -6.47 15.20 1.59
N VAL A 38 -5.37 15.59 2.22
CA VAL A 38 -4.00 15.24 1.82
C VAL A 38 -3.29 14.60 3.00
N ILE A 39 -2.56 13.50 2.75
CA ILE A 39 -1.67 12.88 3.71
C ILE A 39 -0.33 12.54 3.05
N SER A 40 0.76 12.78 3.75
CA SER A 40 2.11 12.43 3.31
C SER A 40 2.77 11.47 4.26
N PHE A 41 3.52 10.52 3.70
CA PHE A 41 4.33 9.58 4.46
C PHE A 41 5.81 9.75 4.11
N PRO A 42 6.69 9.87 5.12
CA PRO A 42 8.12 9.90 4.89
C PRO A 42 8.64 8.52 4.44
N PRO A 43 9.88 8.47 3.89
CA PRO A 43 10.52 7.20 3.58
C PRO A 43 10.54 6.26 4.79
N GLY A 44 10.29 4.98 4.53
CA GLY A 44 10.30 3.92 5.55
C GLY A 44 9.03 3.79 6.38
N ALA A 45 8.13 4.77 6.38
CA ALA A 45 6.88 4.66 7.13
C ALA A 45 6.03 3.50 6.60
N VAL A 46 5.63 2.60 7.48
CA VAL A 46 4.78 1.45 7.18
C VAL A 46 3.34 1.91 7.09
N ARG A 47 2.69 1.69 5.94
CA ARG A 47 1.35 2.21 5.67
C ARG A 47 0.49 1.27 4.86
N ARG A 48 -0.81 1.55 4.89
CA ARG A 48 -1.83 0.90 4.08
C ARG A 48 -2.94 1.88 3.77
N PHE A 49 -3.54 1.71 2.58
CA PHE A 49 -4.73 2.45 2.17
C PHE A 49 -5.89 1.49 1.92
N GLU A 50 -7.07 1.93 2.32
CA GLU A 50 -8.31 1.17 2.14
C GLU A 50 -9.39 2.10 1.59
N ASN A 51 -10.13 1.63 0.60
CA ASN A 51 -11.35 2.29 0.16
C ASN A 51 -12.47 1.94 1.15
N VAL A 52 -12.93 2.94 1.89
CA VAL A 52 -14.01 2.79 2.89
C VAL A 52 -15.24 3.60 2.48
N THR A 53 -15.38 3.87 1.19
CA THR A 53 -16.54 4.59 0.64
C THR A 53 -17.83 3.83 0.88
N ASP A 54 -18.83 4.52 1.43
CA ASP A 54 -20.20 4.03 1.48
C ASP A 54 -20.92 4.39 0.20
N GLY A 55 -21.83 3.55 -0.27
CA GLY A 55 -22.66 3.82 -1.42
C GLY A 55 -22.60 2.74 -2.51
N PRO A 56 -23.19 3.02 -3.68
CA PRO A 56 -23.23 2.07 -4.79
C PRO A 56 -21.84 1.68 -5.27
N ALA A 57 -21.65 0.39 -5.57
CA ALA A 57 -20.36 -0.14 -6.02
C ALA A 57 -19.95 0.34 -7.43
N ASP A 58 -20.83 1.02 -8.14
CA ASP A 58 -20.61 1.60 -9.46
C ASP A 58 -20.07 3.05 -9.44
N GLU A 59 -20.00 3.67 -8.24
CA GLU A 59 -19.35 4.96 -8.08
C GLU A 59 -17.83 4.81 -8.00
N TYR A 60 -17.12 5.67 -8.73
CA TYR A 60 -15.66 5.68 -8.70
C TYR A 60 -15.13 6.34 -7.42
N SER A 61 -14.23 5.64 -6.73
CA SER A 61 -13.44 6.20 -5.66
C SER A 61 -12.01 6.35 -6.14
N ILE A 62 -11.53 7.60 -6.19
CA ILE A 62 -10.23 7.93 -6.78
C ILE A 62 -9.31 8.48 -5.69
N LEU A 63 -8.19 7.78 -5.49
CA LEU A 63 -7.08 8.23 -4.67
C LEU A 63 -5.91 8.55 -5.59
N MET A 64 -5.46 9.80 -5.60
CA MET A 64 -4.28 10.21 -6.35
C MET A 64 -3.06 10.10 -5.44
N PHE A 65 -1.96 9.60 -5.97
CA PHE A 65 -0.70 9.56 -5.24
C PHE A 65 0.44 10.18 -6.06
N ILE A 66 1.36 10.78 -5.33
CA ILE A 66 2.60 11.35 -5.87
C ILE A 66 3.74 10.72 -5.08
N ILE A 67 4.58 9.97 -5.77
CA ILE A 67 5.74 9.34 -5.18
C ILE A 67 7.01 9.92 -5.82
N SER A 68 7.99 10.27 -5.00
CA SER A 68 9.24 10.84 -5.50
C SER A 68 10.21 9.78 -5.97
N GLY A 69 11.13 10.16 -6.86
CA GLY A 69 12.17 9.28 -7.41
C GLY A 69 11.81 8.68 -8.76
N ASN A 70 12.85 8.20 -9.46
CA ASN A 70 12.70 7.60 -10.81
C ASN A 70 12.31 6.12 -10.77
N ALA A 71 12.68 5.43 -9.69
CA ALA A 71 12.43 4.00 -9.52
C ALA A 71 12.19 3.70 -8.03
N PRO A 72 11.08 4.19 -7.46
CA PRO A 72 10.77 3.94 -6.05
C PRO A 72 10.61 2.45 -5.80
N THR A 73 11.19 1.96 -4.71
CA THR A 73 11.03 0.58 -4.27
C THR A 73 9.89 0.47 -3.27
N ALA A 74 9.31 -0.71 -3.15
CA ALA A 74 8.31 -1.03 -2.16
C ALA A 74 8.67 -2.33 -1.45
N GLU A 75 8.53 -2.35 -0.15
CA GLU A 75 8.64 -3.55 0.67
C GLU A 75 7.30 -3.79 1.37
N PHE A 76 6.90 -5.05 1.46
CA PHE A 76 5.66 -5.46 2.09
C PHE A 76 5.94 -6.22 3.38
N THR A 77 5.03 -6.11 4.35
CA THR A 77 5.09 -7.01 5.51
C THR A 77 4.84 -8.45 5.06
N ARG A 78 5.42 -9.41 5.78
CA ARG A 78 5.19 -10.83 5.52
C ARG A 78 3.70 -11.17 5.47
N GLN A 79 2.93 -10.67 6.43
CA GLN A 79 1.48 -10.90 6.47
C GLN A 79 0.79 -10.41 5.21
N SER A 80 1.14 -9.22 4.72
CA SER A 80 0.56 -8.67 3.49
C SER A 80 0.90 -9.52 2.26
N LEU A 81 2.13 -10.05 2.19
CA LEU A 81 2.53 -10.95 1.11
C LEU A 81 1.78 -12.28 1.16
N GLU A 82 1.61 -12.85 2.34
CA GLU A 82 0.84 -14.08 2.53
C GLU A 82 -0.63 -13.90 2.10
N GLU A 83 -1.24 -12.76 2.43
CA GLU A 83 -2.60 -12.43 2.01
C GLU A 83 -2.70 -12.28 0.47
N ILE A 84 -1.73 -11.62 -0.16
CA ILE A 84 -1.69 -11.42 -1.61
C ILE A 84 -1.41 -12.74 -2.33
N GLU A 85 -0.48 -13.54 -1.84
CA GLU A 85 -0.17 -14.87 -2.37
C GLU A 85 -1.38 -15.81 -2.24
N GLY A 86 -2.03 -15.81 -1.09
CA GLY A 86 -3.25 -16.60 -0.85
C GLY A 86 -4.40 -16.21 -1.78
N ALA A 87 -4.43 -14.96 -2.25
CA ALA A 87 -5.37 -14.48 -3.26
C ALA A 87 -4.92 -14.78 -4.71
N GLY A 88 -3.72 -15.34 -4.92
CA GLY A 88 -3.17 -15.66 -6.24
C GLY A 88 -2.72 -14.44 -7.04
N LEU A 89 -2.46 -13.30 -6.39
CA LEU A 89 -2.13 -12.03 -7.05
C LEU A 89 -0.63 -11.82 -7.25
N LEU A 90 0.22 -12.49 -6.48
CA LEU A 90 1.68 -12.41 -6.58
C LEU A 90 2.32 -13.79 -6.44
N ASP A 91 3.39 -14.02 -7.20
CA ASP A 91 4.29 -15.15 -7.00
C ASP A 91 5.48 -14.66 -6.15
N VAL A 92 5.59 -15.18 -4.94
CA VAL A 92 6.66 -14.80 -4.00
C VAL A 92 7.67 -15.94 -3.93
N ASP A 93 8.94 -15.64 -4.25
CA ASP A 93 10.01 -16.63 -4.11
C ASP A 93 10.21 -16.96 -2.62
N PRO A 94 10.02 -18.22 -2.20
CA PRO A 94 10.25 -18.64 -0.82
C PRO A 94 11.66 -18.34 -0.30
N ALA A 95 12.66 -18.23 -1.18
CA ALA A 95 14.04 -17.89 -0.82
C ALA A 95 14.16 -16.46 -0.27
N ASP A 96 13.30 -15.54 -0.70
CA ASP A 96 13.25 -14.15 -0.22
C ASP A 96 12.55 -14.04 1.14
N SER A 97 11.94 -15.11 1.62
CA SER A 97 11.17 -15.12 2.87
C SER A 97 12.01 -15.36 4.13
N GLY A 98 13.33 -15.21 4.06
CA GLY A 98 14.33 -15.61 5.05
C GLY A 98 14.28 -14.96 6.44
N GLY A 99 13.16 -15.03 7.12
CA GLY A 99 13.05 -14.66 8.54
C GLY A 99 12.86 -13.18 8.86
N ASN A 100 12.97 -12.29 7.88
CA ASN A 100 12.73 -10.86 8.04
C ASN A 100 11.24 -10.55 7.94
N GLU A 101 10.81 -9.55 8.68
CA GLU A 101 9.44 -9.02 8.61
C GLU A 101 9.15 -8.35 7.25
N TRP A 102 10.18 -7.86 6.60
CA TRP A 102 10.13 -7.18 5.31
C TRP A 102 10.65 -8.06 4.19
N VAL A 103 9.88 -8.13 3.11
CA VAL A 103 10.22 -8.91 1.91
C VAL A 103 9.98 -8.03 0.68
N SER A 104 10.94 -8.03 -0.23
CA SER A 104 10.79 -7.39 -1.55
C SER A 104 10.25 -8.43 -2.54
N PRO A 105 9.01 -8.29 -3.02
CA PRO A 105 8.47 -9.22 -3.99
C PRO A 105 9.15 -9.04 -5.36
N HIS A 106 9.49 -10.15 -6.01
CA HIS A 106 9.84 -10.14 -7.42
C HIS A 106 8.56 -10.00 -8.24
N VAL A 107 8.31 -8.79 -8.72
CA VAL A 107 7.17 -8.52 -9.59
C VAL A 107 7.65 -8.51 -11.02
N HIS A 108 7.19 -9.47 -11.81
CA HIS A 108 7.48 -9.49 -13.24
C HIS A 108 6.58 -8.50 -13.98
N PRO A 109 7.10 -7.78 -15.01
CA PRO A 109 6.27 -6.84 -15.80
C PRO A 109 5.00 -7.45 -16.37
N GLU A 110 5.01 -8.74 -16.66
CA GLU A 110 3.85 -9.48 -17.15
C GLU A 110 2.72 -9.62 -16.11
N ASP A 111 3.03 -9.55 -14.83
CA ASP A 111 2.04 -9.66 -13.74
C ASP A 111 1.12 -8.44 -13.67
N PHE A 112 1.53 -7.33 -14.27
CA PHE A 112 0.73 -6.12 -14.38
C PHE A 112 -0.27 -6.11 -15.54
N ARG A 113 -0.23 -7.10 -16.43
CA ARG A 113 -1.07 -7.14 -17.64
C ARG A 113 -2.47 -7.64 -17.40
N SER A 114 -2.74 -8.20 -16.26
CA SER A 114 -4.02 -8.81 -15.90
C SER A 114 -4.92 -7.91 -15.06
N THR A 115 -4.53 -6.68 -14.85
CA THR A 115 -5.31 -5.71 -14.06
C THR A 115 -6.09 -4.73 -14.91
#